data_9ab8479405117d56434e21633139653c
#
_entry.id   9ab8479405117d56434e21633139653c
#
_cell.length_a   1.000
_cell.length_b   1.000
_cell.length_c   1.000
_cell.angle_alpha   90.00
_cell.angle_beta   90.00
_cell.angle_gamma   90.00
#
_symmetry.space_group_name_H-M   'P 1'
#
loop_
_entity.id
_entity.type
_entity.pdbx_description
1 polymer ?
#
loop_
_entity_poly.entity_id
_entity_poly.type
_entity_poly.pdbx_seq_one_letter_code
_entity_poly.pdbx_strand_id
1 'polypeptide(L)'
;MDRQQGVKLSEGILAAWNSQDVDRVLSCYTEDCVYRDPNTSGPVLGHDGMRRYLSRLFEQWRMHWSLREFFPFADEEGGAFLWHAELTPASGGKTTGIDGMDLAVVRGQRLCRNEVYLDRTALLGSQ
;
A
#
# COMPACT_ATOMS: atom_id res chain seq x y z
N MET A 1 1.48 -12.98 -14.08
CA MET A 1 1.44 -11.72 -14.86
C MET A 1 2.84 -11.33 -15.28
N ASP A 2 2.96 -10.61 -16.37
CA ASP A 2 4.26 -10.09 -16.79
C ASP A 2 4.56 -8.75 -16.12
N ARG A 3 5.77 -8.23 -16.37
CA ARG A 3 6.21 -6.98 -15.76
C ARG A 3 5.32 -5.79 -16.16
N GLN A 4 4.94 -5.71 -17.43
CA GLN A 4 4.11 -4.60 -17.93
C GLN A 4 2.73 -4.58 -17.26
N GLN A 5 2.11 -5.75 -17.14
CA GLN A 5 0.84 -5.91 -16.44
C GLN A 5 0.97 -5.52 -14.96
N GLY A 6 2.07 -5.94 -14.34
CA GLY A 6 2.35 -5.63 -12.94
C GLY A 6 2.57 -4.15 -12.69
N VAL A 7 3.29 -3.45 -13.58
CA VAL A 7 3.49 -2.01 -13.50
C VAL A 7 2.14 -1.29 -13.56
N LYS A 8 1.30 -1.67 -14.51
CA LYS A 8 -0.02 -1.04 -14.66
C LYS A 8 -0.90 -1.27 -13.43
N LEU A 9 -0.91 -2.51 -12.91
CA LEU A 9 -1.66 -2.84 -11.72
C LEU A 9 -1.17 -2.03 -10.51
N SER A 10 0.15 -2.00 -10.30
CA SER A 10 0.76 -1.30 -9.17
C SER A 10 0.50 0.20 -9.22
N GLU A 11 0.61 0.80 -10.40
CA GLU A 11 0.31 2.21 -10.58
C GLU A 11 -1.14 2.52 -10.24
N GLY A 12 -2.06 1.65 -10.61
CA GLY A 12 -3.47 1.79 -10.26
C GLY A 12 -3.72 1.71 -8.76
N ILE A 13 -3.04 0.79 -8.09
CA ILE A 13 -3.14 0.65 -6.63
C ILE A 13 -2.60 1.91 -5.95
N LEU A 14 -1.42 2.37 -6.34
CA LEU A 14 -0.82 3.56 -5.74
C LEU A 14 -1.66 4.81 -6.00
N ALA A 15 -2.26 4.93 -7.20
CA ALA A 15 -3.17 6.02 -7.49
C ALA A 15 -4.39 6.02 -6.58
N ALA A 16 -4.94 4.83 -6.27
CA ALA A 16 -6.04 4.70 -5.32
C ALA A 16 -5.63 5.18 -3.92
N TRP A 17 -4.47 4.73 -3.43
CA TRP A 17 -3.94 5.18 -2.15
C TRP A 17 -3.69 6.69 -2.13
N ASN A 18 -3.15 7.25 -3.21
CA ASN A 18 -2.91 8.69 -3.33
C ASN A 18 -4.21 9.50 -3.26
N SER A 19 -5.32 8.94 -3.71
CA SER A 19 -6.62 9.61 -3.62
C SER A 19 -7.11 9.75 -2.19
N GLN A 20 -6.62 8.93 -1.28
CA GLN A 20 -7.06 8.83 0.11
C GLN A 20 -8.58 8.63 0.23
N ASP A 21 -9.17 7.99 -0.76
CA ASP A 21 -10.57 7.60 -0.81
C ASP A 21 -10.66 6.12 -0.42
N VAL A 22 -11.24 5.83 0.74
CA VAL A 22 -11.31 4.48 1.30
C VAL A 22 -11.97 3.49 0.33
N ASP A 23 -13.11 3.87 -0.27
CA ASP A 23 -13.81 2.97 -1.19
C ASP A 23 -13.00 2.68 -2.44
N ARG A 24 -12.27 3.67 -2.93
CA ARG A 24 -11.41 3.49 -4.10
C ARG A 24 -10.26 2.53 -3.79
N VAL A 25 -9.65 2.63 -2.61
CA VAL A 25 -8.62 1.69 -2.18
C VAL A 25 -9.22 0.28 -2.05
N LEU A 26 -10.38 0.14 -1.40
CA LEU A 26 -11.01 -1.16 -1.22
C LEU A 26 -11.33 -1.84 -2.54
N SER A 27 -11.62 -1.08 -3.60
CA SER A 27 -11.86 -1.66 -4.92
C SER A 27 -10.65 -2.38 -5.51
N CYS A 28 -9.45 -2.13 -4.98
CA CYS A 28 -8.22 -2.81 -5.38
C CYS A 28 -7.99 -4.12 -4.64
N TYR A 29 -8.82 -4.44 -3.65
CA TYR A 29 -8.63 -5.59 -2.77
C TYR A 29 -9.82 -6.55 -2.86
N THR A 30 -9.55 -7.85 -2.68
CA THR A 30 -10.63 -8.83 -2.57
C THR A 30 -11.34 -8.65 -1.24
N GLU A 31 -12.59 -9.12 -1.15
CA GLU A 31 -13.38 -8.98 0.08
C GLU A 31 -12.76 -9.71 1.26
N ASP A 32 -12.03 -10.79 1.00
CA ASP A 32 -11.36 -11.60 2.00
C ASP A 32 -9.85 -11.30 2.11
N CYS A 33 -9.42 -10.14 1.69
CA CYS A 33 -8.02 -9.78 1.64
C CYS A 33 -7.35 -9.83 3.02
N VAL A 34 -6.03 -10.03 2.99
CA VAL A 34 -5.17 -9.97 4.19
C VAL A 34 -4.12 -8.91 3.94
N TYR A 35 -4.06 -7.93 4.82
CA TYR A 35 -3.12 -6.80 4.70
C TYR A 35 -2.32 -6.67 5.98
N ARG A 36 -1.04 -6.32 5.85
CA ARG A 36 -0.22 -5.92 7.01
C ARG A 36 0.84 -4.91 6.59
N ASP A 37 1.22 -4.07 7.53
CA ASP A 37 2.36 -3.18 7.40
C ASP A 37 3.05 -3.02 8.77
N PRO A 38 4.15 -2.24 8.87
CA PRO A 38 4.85 -2.09 10.16
C PRO A 38 4.03 -1.44 11.29
N ASN A 39 2.92 -0.82 10.97
CA ASN A 39 2.05 -0.16 11.96
C ASN A 39 0.88 -1.03 12.40
N THR A 40 0.61 -2.14 11.72
CA THR A 40 -0.49 -3.02 12.08
C THR A 40 -0.08 -3.98 13.19
N SER A 41 -0.99 -4.21 14.13
CA SER A 41 -0.81 -5.17 15.20
C SER A 41 -1.36 -6.52 14.73
N GLY A 42 -0.60 -7.22 13.88
CA GLY A 42 -1.07 -8.41 13.21
C GLY A 42 -1.79 -8.07 11.90
N PRO A 43 -2.38 -9.06 11.22
CA PRO A 43 -3.01 -8.82 9.94
C PRO A 43 -4.34 -8.07 10.07
N VAL A 44 -4.61 -7.22 9.07
CA VAL A 44 -5.90 -6.56 8.89
C VAL A 44 -6.70 -7.44 7.92
N LEU A 45 -7.90 -7.85 8.31
CA LEU A 45 -8.68 -8.86 7.60
C LEU A 45 -9.89 -8.26 6.89
N GLY A 46 -9.97 -8.49 5.57
CA GLY A 46 -11.11 -8.19 4.74
C GLY A 46 -11.40 -6.71 4.57
N HIS A 47 -12.46 -6.41 3.81
CA HIS A 47 -12.87 -5.03 3.55
C HIS A 47 -13.24 -4.28 4.83
N ASP A 48 -13.90 -4.94 5.78
CA ASP A 48 -14.30 -4.27 7.04
C ASP A 48 -13.07 -3.84 7.84
N GLY A 49 -12.09 -4.74 7.97
CA GLY A 49 -10.84 -4.41 8.66
C GLY A 49 -10.06 -3.31 7.95
N MET A 50 -9.97 -3.41 6.62
CA MET A 50 -9.29 -2.40 5.81
C MET A 50 -9.97 -1.03 5.93
N ARG A 51 -11.31 -1.00 5.92
CA ARG A 51 -12.05 0.25 6.05
C ARG A 51 -11.70 0.95 7.36
N ARG A 52 -11.68 0.22 8.46
CA ARG A 52 -11.33 0.79 9.77
C ARG A 52 -9.89 1.32 9.78
N TYR A 53 -8.97 0.54 9.25
CA TYR A 53 -7.56 0.90 9.20
C TYR A 53 -7.33 2.14 8.34
N LEU A 54 -7.86 2.14 7.11
CA LEU A 54 -7.67 3.23 6.16
C LEU A 54 -8.31 4.53 6.64
N SER A 55 -9.48 4.44 7.26
CA SER A 55 -10.17 5.64 7.76
C SER A 55 -9.30 6.38 8.79
N ARG A 56 -8.65 5.65 9.69
CA ARG A 56 -7.73 6.25 10.65
C ARG A 56 -6.45 6.77 9.98
N LEU A 57 -5.88 5.98 9.09
CA LEU A 57 -4.64 6.32 8.42
C LEU A 57 -4.79 7.62 7.64
N PHE A 58 -5.87 7.76 6.88
CA PHE A 58 -6.10 8.92 6.03
C PHE A 58 -6.51 10.17 6.84
N GLU A 59 -6.97 10.01 8.07
CA GLU A 59 -7.16 11.14 8.97
C GLU A 59 -5.83 11.67 9.53
N GLN A 60 -4.84 10.79 9.70
CA GLN A 60 -3.57 11.10 10.34
C GLN A 60 -2.49 11.55 9.39
N TRP A 61 -2.55 11.11 8.11
CA TRP A 61 -1.46 11.33 7.16
C TRP A 61 -1.95 11.84 5.82
N ARG A 62 -1.14 12.70 5.20
CA ARG A 62 -1.22 13.01 3.77
C ARG A 62 -0.06 12.28 3.11
N MET A 63 -0.33 11.57 2.03
CA MET A 63 0.65 10.68 1.44
C MET A 63 0.65 10.77 -0.08
N HIS A 64 1.82 10.60 -0.65
CA HIS A 64 2.00 10.52 -2.09
C HIS A 64 2.97 9.40 -2.42
N TRP A 65 2.49 8.40 -3.12
CA TRP A 65 3.22 7.20 -3.49
C TRP A 65 3.57 7.25 -4.97
N SER A 66 4.82 6.84 -5.30
CA SER A 66 5.29 6.72 -6.69
C SER A 66 5.89 5.33 -6.88
N LEU A 67 5.56 4.68 -7.99
CA LEU A 67 6.14 3.38 -8.31
C LEU A 67 7.58 3.58 -8.78
N ARG A 68 8.49 2.73 -8.26
CA ARG A 68 9.88 2.69 -8.72
C ARG A 68 10.09 1.52 -9.67
N GLU A 69 9.62 0.32 -9.29
CA GLU A 69 9.91 -0.89 -10.04
C GLU A 69 8.93 -2.00 -9.67
N PHE A 70 8.70 -2.94 -10.58
CA PHE A 70 7.87 -4.12 -10.33
C PHE A 70 8.61 -5.39 -10.74
N PHE A 71 8.57 -6.40 -9.88
CA PHE A 71 9.14 -7.73 -10.15
C PHE A 71 8.04 -8.78 -10.04
N PRO A 72 7.67 -9.44 -11.16
CA PRO A 72 6.62 -10.46 -11.11
C PRO A 72 7.09 -11.73 -10.41
N PHE A 73 6.17 -12.41 -9.75
CA PHE A 73 6.42 -13.76 -9.23
C PHE A 73 6.48 -14.76 -10.39
N ALA A 74 7.29 -15.83 -10.20
CA ALA A 74 7.42 -16.87 -11.21
C ALA A 74 6.21 -17.80 -11.27
N ASP A 75 5.66 -18.15 -10.11
CA ASP A 75 4.69 -19.25 -9.98
C ASP A 75 3.30 -18.84 -9.53
N GLU A 76 3.03 -17.54 -9.38
CA GLU A 76 1.71 -17.11 -8.95
C GLU A 76 1.43 -15.69 -9.47
N GLU A 77 0.16 -15.31 -9.51
CA GLU A 77 -0.22 -13.96 -9.91
C GLU A 77 0.21 -12.95 -8.85
N GLY A 78 0.90 -11.90 -9.30
CA GLY A 78 1.38 -10.85 -8.43
C GLY A 78 2.86 -10.62 -8.56
N GLY A 79 3.41 -9.96 -7.57
CA GLY A 79 4.83 -9.63 -7.55
C GLY A 79 5.20 -8.75 -6.37
N ALA A 80 6.42 -8.24 -6.42
CA ALA A 80 6.90 -7.23 -5.49
C ALA A 80 6.98 -5.89 -6.22
N PHE A 81 6.44 -4.84 -5.64
CA PHE A 81 6.63 -3.51 -6.21
C PHE A 81 7.32 -2.59 -5.22
N LEU A 82 8.34 -1.92 -5.74
CA LEU A 82 9.14 -0.96 -4.98
C LEU A 82 8.58 0.43 -5.24
N TRP A 83 8.49 1.24 -4.18
CA TRP A 83 7.91 2.56 -4.27
C TRP A 83 8.70 3.57 -3.45
N HIS A 84 8.48 4.83 -3.75
CA HIS A 84 8.87 5.96 -2.93
C HIS A 84 7.61 6.65 -2.42
N ALA A 85 7.61 7.09 -1.18
CA ALA A 85 6.49 7.81 -0.59
C ALA A 85 6.94 9.10 0.07
N GLU A 86 6.11 10.14 -0.06
CA GLU A 86 6.22 11.39 0.69
C GLU A 86 5.08 11.39 1.69
N LEU A 87 5.41 11.44 2.99
CA LEU A 87 4.42 11.35 4.07
C LEU A 87 4.47 12.62 4.90
N THR A 88 3.30 13.24 5.08
CA THR A 88 3.16 14.48 5.87
C THR A 88 2.08 14.26 6.91
N PRO A 89 2.32 14.56 8.21
CA PRO A 89 1.26 14.49 9.21
C PRO A 89 0.09 15.41 8.82
N ALA A 90 -1.14 14.93 8.97
CA ALA A 90 -2.33 15.73 8.62
C ALA A 90 -2.44 16.99 9.46
N SER A 91 -1.91 16.96 10.68
CA SER A 91 -1.87 18.13 11.58
C SER A 91 -0.85 19.18 11.16
N GLY A 92 -0.07 18.90 10.13
CA GLY A 92 1.04 19.75 9.68
C GLY A 92 2.36 19.24 10.22
N GLY A 93 3.43 19.75 9.68
CA GLY A 93 4.77 19.37 10.07
C GLY A 93 5.61 18.98 8.87
N LYS A 94 6.71 18.27 9.15
CA LYS A 94 7.70 17.93 8.15
C LYS A 94 7.23 16.76 7.27
N THR A 95 7.42 16.90 5.97
CA THR A 95 7.26 15.79 5.02
C THR A 95 8.49 14.89 5.09
N THR A 96 8.26 13.59 5.19
CA THR A 96 9.32 12.59 5.21
C THR A 96 9.24 11.74 3.95
N GLY A 97 10.37 11.65 3.22
CA GLY A 97 10.50 10.74 2.09
C GLY A 97 10.99 9.38 2.57
N ILE A 98 10.37 8.32 2.08
CA ILE A 98 10.73 6.95 2.46
C ILE A 98 10.56 6.02 1.28
N ASP A 99 11.47 5.05 1.16
CA ASP A 99 11.37 3.98 0.17
C ASP A 99 10.93 2.70 0.85
N GLY A 100 10.18 1.90 0.12
CA GLY A 100 9.74 0.60 0.63
C GLY A 100 9.29 -0.31 -0.49
N MET A 101 8.69 -1.42 -0.10
CA MET A 101 8.18 -2.40 -1.06
C MET A 101 6.94 -3.08 -0.53
N ASP A 102 6.12 -3.54 -1.46
CA ASP A 102 4.95 -4.36 -1.17
C ASP A 102 5.13 -5.75 -1.78
N LEU A 103 4.76 -6.76 -1.00
CA LEU A 103 4.45 -8.07 -1.55
C LEU A 103 2.97 -8.04 -1.91
N ALA A 104 2.66 -8.36 -3.16
CA ALA A 104 1.31 -8.26 -3.70
C ALA A 104 0.89 -9.57 -4.37
N VAL A 105 0.02 -10.35 -3.72
CA VAL A 105 -0.58 -11.55 -4.30
C VAL A 105 -1.93 -11.15 -4.87
N VAL A 106 -2.16 -11.52 -6.13
CA VAL A 106 -3.30 -11.06 -6.92
C VAL A 106 -4.25 -12.22 -7.23
N ARG A 107 -5.55 -11.95 -7.16
CA ARG A 107 -6.58 -12.88 -7.56
C ARG A 107 -7.69 -12.08 -8.26
N GLY A 108 -7.90 -12.38 -9.56
CA GLY A 108 -8.89 -11.64 -10.34
C GLY A 108 -8.59 -10.15 -10.43
N GLN A 109 -7.33 -9.79 -10.63
CA GLN A 109 -6.85 -8.42 -10.76
C GLN A 109 -6.99 -7.58 -9.47
N ARG A 110 -7.24 -8.22 -8.33
CA ARG A 110 -7.33 -7.57 -7.03
C ARG A 110 -6.34 -8.20 -6.07
N LEU A 111 -5.91 -7.42 -5.10
CA LEU A 111 -4.99 -7.89 -4.07
C LEU A 111 -5.75 -8.77 -3.07
N CYS A 112 -5.33 -10.04 -2.94
CA CYS A 112 -5.86 -10.92 -1.89
C CYS A 112 -4.91 -10.99 -0.70
N ARG A 113 -3.61 -10.71 -0.91
CA ARG A 113 -2.62 -10.61 0.16
C ARG A 113 -1.67 -9.47 -0.17
N ASN A 114 -1.50 -8.55 0.77
CA ASN A 114 -0.62 -7.40 0.58
C ASN A 114 0.16 -7.16 1.88
N GLU A 115 1.48 -7.22 1.79
CA GLU A 115 2.35 -6.96 2.92
C GLU A 115 3.31 -5.84 2.56
N VAL A 116 3.37 -4.84 3.41
CA VAL A 116 4.17 -3.64 3.19
C VAL A 116 5.42 -3.70 4.07
N TYR A 117 6.57 -3.48 3.47
CA TYR A 117 7.86 -3.48 4.16
C TYR A 117 8.54 -2.13 3.95
N LEU A 118 8.85 -1.47 5.05
CA LEU A 118 9.54 -0.19 5.04
C LEU A 118 10.37 -0.02 6.31
N ASP A 119 11.31 0.91 6.29
CA ASP A 119 12.08 1.25 7.48
C ASP A 119 11.29 2.24 8.32
N ARG A 120 10.63 1.72 9.35
CA ARG A 120 9.81 2.53 10.25
C ARG A 120 10.61 3.57 11.02
N THR A 121 11.91 3.33 11.22
CA THR A 121 12.75 4.29 11.96
C THR A 121 12.89 5.63 11.24
N ALA A 122 12.75 5.64 9.90
CA ALA A 122 12.74 6.87 9.13
C ALA A 122 11.58 7.79 9.53
N LEU A 123 10.43 7.23 9.91
CA LEU A 123 9.27 7.99 10.36
C LEU A 123 9.48 8.53 11.78
N LEU A 124 10.13 7.76 12.64
CA LEU A 124 10.43 8.19 14.01
C LEU A 124 11.41 9.35 14.01
N GLY A 125 12.39 9.32 13.11
CA GLY A 125 13.39 10.39 13.00
C GLY A 125 12.84 11.71 12.49
N SER A 126 11.61 11.72 11.96
CA SER A 126 10.98 12.94 11.45
C SER A 126 10.21 13.72 12.53
N GLN A 127 10.13 13.18 13.73
CA GLN A 127 9.38 13.81 14.83
C GLN A 127 10.19 14.87 15.62
#